data_4110c9b46c0446be43df8286e7d9766e
#
_entry.id   4110c9b46c0446be43df8286e7d9766e
#
_cell.length_a   1.000
_cell.length_b   1.000
_cell.length_c   1.000
_cell.angle_alpha   90.00
_cell.angle_beta   90.00
_cell.angle_gamma   90.00
#
_symmetry.space_group_name_H-M   'P 1'
#
loop_
_entity.id
_entity.type
_entity.pdbx_description
1 polymer ?
#
loop_
_entity_poly.entity_id
_entity_poly.type
_entity_poly.pdbx_seq_one_letter_code
_entity_poly.pdbx_strand_id
1 'polypeptide(L)'
;MPKIRHLAMICMDPEKLAKFYCEVFEMKEVTRATRNGRTNVFLTDGYINLALLSQKAEGKANGLNHFGFHVEDSDVIAERLKQWDIVGPSDRPPDRVYAEQRATDPEGNMYDIAEGGFDRDLATPKKTKAPVTA
;
A
#
# COMPACT_ATOMS: atom_id res chain seq x y z
N MET A 1 11.93 5.85 12.60
CA MET A 1 12.44 4.83 11.63
C MET A 1 11.32 4.32 10.75
N PRO A 2 11.49 4.31 9.45
CA PRO A 2 10.51 3.70 8.54
C PRO A 2 10.21 2.25 8.91
N LYS A 3 8.95 1.84 8.75
CA LYS A 3 8.49 0.49 9.07
C LYS A 3 7.79 -0.12 7.86
N ILE A 4 8.03 -1.39 7.60
CA ILE A 4 7.23 -2.13 6.63
C ILE A 4 5.87 -2.42 7.28
N ARG A 5 4.80 -1.85 6.72
CA ARG A 5 3.45 -1.97 7.27
C ARG A 5 2.43 -2.45 6.24
N HIS A 6 2.83 -2.61 5.00
CA HIS A 6 1.92 -2.93 3.91
C HIS A 6 2.51 -4.01 3.01
N LEU A 7 1.69 -5.02 2.71
CA LEU A 7 1.98 -6.04 1.70
C LEU A 7 0.79 -6.10 0.74
N ALA A 8 1.06 -6.20 -0.54
CA ALA A 8 0.01 -6.32 -1.55
C ALA A 8 0.21 -7.61 -2.36
N MET A 9 -0.84 -8.40 -2.42
CA MET A 9 -0.89 -9.64 -3.19
C MET A 9 -1.86 -9.51 -4.35
N ILE A 10 -1.47 -10.00 -5.51
CA ILE A 10 -2.37 -10.21 -6.63
C ILE A 10 -2.96 -11.61 -6.49
N CYS A 11 -4.28 -11.73 -6.59
CA CYS A 11 -4.97 -13.01 -6.46
C CYS A 11 -6.20 -13.08 -7.36
N MET A 12 -6.69 -14.29 -7.60
CA MET A 12 -7.84 -14.52 -8.48
C MET A 12 -9.15 -14.24 -7.78
N ASP A 13 -9.25 -14.55 -6.48
CA ASP A 13 -10.48 -14.39 -5.70
C ASP A 13 -10.16 -13.77 -4.35
N PRO A 14 -10.10 -12.42 -4.27
CA PRO A 14 -9.79 -11.74 -3.02
C PRO A 14 -10.74 -12.04 -1.88
N GLU A 15 -12.03 -12.20 -2.16
CA GLU A 15 -13.03 -12.47 -1.11
C GLU A 15 -12.83 -13.85 -0.48
N LYS A 16 -12.58 -14.86 -1.28
CA LYS A 16 -12.28 -16.21 -0.80
C LYS A 16 -10.98 -16.23 0.00
N LEU A 17 -9.95 -15.55 -0.52
CA LEU A 17 -8.66 -15.48 0.14
C LEU A 17 -8.74 -14.72 1.46
N ALA A 18 -9.53 -13.65 1.51
CA ALA A 18 -9.78 -12.90 2.75
C ALA A 18 -10.44 -13.80 3.81
N LYS A 19 -11.44 -14.57 3.40
CA LYS A 19 -12.10 -15.52 4.29
C LYS A 19 -11.10 -16.53 4.88
N PHE A 20 -10.22 -17.04 4.05
CA PHE A 20 -9.16 -17.96 4.49
C PHE A 20 -8.27 -17.33 5.56
N TYR A 21 -7.73 -16.15 5.31
CA TYR A 21 -6.84 -15.49 6.26
C TYR A 21 -7.55 -15.06 7.54
N CYS A 22 -8.81 -14.68 7.46
CA CYS A 22 -9.59 -14.34 8.66
C CYS A 22 -9.89 -15.57 9.52
N GLU A 23 -10.27 -16.68 8.89
CA GLU A 23 -10.64 -17.90 9.62
C GLU A 23 -9.42 -18.63 10.19
N VAL A 24 -8.34 -18.71 9.44
CA VAL A 24 -7.16 -19.48 9.82
C VAL A 24 -6.21 -18.69 10.73
N PHE A 25 -6.00 -17.41 10.42
CA PHE A 25 -5.00 -16.58 11.11
C PHE A 25 -5.61 -15.41 11.88
N GLU A 26 -6.92 -15.38 12.03
CA GLU A 26 -7.64 -14.37 12.82
C GLU A 26 -7.43 -12.94 12.34
N MET A 27 -7.07 -12.76 11.06
CA MET A 27 -6.97 -11.43 10.50
C MET A 27 -8.35 -10.76 10.44
N LYS A 28 -8.37 -9.44 10.47
CA LYS A 28 -9.60 -8.66 10.42
C LYS A 28 -9.70 -7.90 9.11
N GLU A 29 -10.90 -7.88 8.52
CA GLU A 29 -11.15 -7.04 7.36
C GLU A 29 -11.23 -5.58 7.79
N VAL A 30 -10.42 -4.75 7.15
CA VAL A 30 -10.43 -3.29 7.37
C VAL A 30 -11.45 -2.65 6.45
N THR A 31 -11.40 -2.99 5.17
CA THR A 31 -12.30 -2.48 4.15
C THR A 31 -12.21 -3.31 2.89
N ARG A 32 -13.11 -3.03 1.97
CA ARG A 32 -13.03 -3.54 0.59
C ARG A 32 -13.41 -2.42 -0.38
N ALA A 33 -12.93 -2.52 -1.60
CA ALA A 33 -13.20 -1.55 -2.65
C ALA A 33 -13.51 -2.28 -3.94
N THR A 34 -14.58 -1.87 -4.60
CA THR A 34 -14.97 -2.44 -5.89
C THR A 34 -14.71 -1.41 -6.98
N ARG A 35 -13.94 -1.81 -8.00
CA ARG A 35 -13.65 -0.98 -9.17
C ARG A 35 -13.74 -1.85 -10.42
N ASN A 36 -14.45 -1.38 -11.44
CA ASN A 36 -14.58 -2.09 -12.71
C ASN A 36 -15.04 -3.56 -12.53
N GLY A 37 -15.99 -3.77 -11.61
CA GLY A 37 -16.51 -5.12 -11.33
C GLY A 37 -15.56 -6.03 -10.55
N ARG A 38 -14.43 -5.51 -10.07
CA ARG A 38 -13.44 -6.26 -9.29
C ARG A 38 -13.40 -5.76 -7.87
N THR A 39 -13.39 -6.67 -6.91
CA THR A 39 -13.35 -6.35 -5.49
C THR A 39 -11.96 -6.62 -4.94
N ASN A 40 -11.38 -5.61 -4.31
CA ASN A 40 -10.15 -5.74 -3.53
C ASN A 40 -10.53 -5.75 -2.05
N VAL A 41 -9.84 -6.55 -1.26
CA VAL A 41 -10.10 -6.67 0.18
C VAL A 41 -8.82 -6.35 0.96
N PHE A 42 -8.96 -5.56 2.00
CA PHE A 42 -7.84 -5.12 2.84
C PHE A 42 -8.00 -5.70 4.23
N LEU A 43 -6.99 -6.44 4.67
CA LEU A 43 -6.96 -7.09 5.98
C LEU A 43 -5.87 -6.50 6.87
N THR A 44 -5.98 -6.76 8.16
CA THR A 44 -4.92 -6.42 9.11
C THR A 44 -4.75 -7.52 10.16
N ASP A 45 -3.53 -7.67 10.64
CA ASP A 45 -3.20 -8.46 11.82
C ASP A 45 -3.01 -7.60 13.08
N GLY A 46 -3.31 -6.30 12.97
CA GLY A 46 -3.08 -5.30 14.00
C GLY A 46 -1.83 -4.46 13.79
N TYR A 47 -0.96 -4.88 12.87
CA TYR A 47 0.26 -4.16 12.51
C TYR A 47 0.43 -4.02 11.00
N ILE A 48 0.36 -5.11 10.26
CA ILE A 48 0.49 -5.13 8.80
C ILE A 48 -0.89 -4.89 8.16
N ASN A 49 -0.91 -4.12 7.11
CA ASN A 49 -2.01 -4.06 6.16
C ASN A 49 -1.71 -5.04 5.01
N LEU A 50 -2.59 -5.99 4.80
CA LEU A 50 -2.51 -6.94 3.70
C LEU A 50 -3.58 -6.61 2.68
N ALA A 51 -3.18 -6.13 1.51
CA ALA A 51 -4.08 -5.84 0.41
C ALA A 51 -4.19 -7.07 -0.50
N LEU A 52 -5.41 -7.57 -0.66
CA LEU A 52 -5.72 -8.66 -1.58
C LEU A 52 -6.35 -8.03 -2.81
N LEU A 53 -5.55 -7.95 -3.89
CA LEU A 53 -5.91 -7.25 -5.10
C LEU A 53 -6.31 -8.23 -6.18
N SER A 54 -7.48 -7.98 -6.78
CA SER A 54 -7.94 -8.78 -7.90
C SER A 54 -7.01 -8.63 -9.10
N GLN A 55 -6.74 -9.72 -9.77
CA GLN A 55 -5.98 -9.75 -11.00
C GLN A 55 -6.63 -8.86 -12.06
N LYS A 56 -5.89 -7.87 -12.57
CA LYS A 56 -6.43 -6.85 -13.50
C LYS A 56 -6.40 -7.28 -14.96
N ALA A 57 -5.56 -8.25 -15.30
CA ALA A 57 -5.38 -8.72 -16.67
C ALA A 57 -4.91 -10.17 -16.65
N GLU A 58 -5.29 -10.91 -17.68
CA GLU A 58 -4.76 -12.26 -17.87
C GLU A 58 -3.25 -12.26 -17.95
N GLY A 59 -2.63 -13.30 -17.42
CA GLY A 59 -1.20 -13.48 -17.46
C GLY A 59 -0.40 -12.75 -16.37
N LYS A 60 -1.03 -11.94 -15.51
CA LYS A 60 -0.35 -11.40 -14.35
C LYS A 60 -0.13 -12.50 -13.32
N ALA A 61 1.08 -12.58 -12.79
CA ALA A 61 1.40 -13.56 -11.77
C ALA A 61 0.63 -13.27 -10.47
N ASN A 62 0.11 -14.34 -9.86
CA ASN A 62 -0.39 -14.27 -8.51
C ASN A 62 0.77 -14.15 -7.52
N GLY A 63 0.48 -13.67 -6.33
CA GLY A 63 1.44 -13.57 -5.24
C GLY A 63 1.82 -12.15 -4.90
N LEU A 64 2.89 -11.98 -4.15
CA LEU A 64 3.35 -10.67 -3.70
C LEU A 64 3.70 -9.79 -4.90
N ASN A 65 3.12 -8.58 -4.91
CA ASN A 65 3.31 -7.60 -5.98
C ASN A 65 4.21 -6.45 -5.52
N HIS A 66 3.94 -5.92 -4.35
CA HIS A 66 4.73 -4.84 -3.75
C HIS A 66 4.52 -4.81 -2.25
N PHE A 67 5.34 -4.03 -1.58
CA PHE A 67 5.23 -3.78 -0.15
C PHE A 67 5.22 -2.28 0.11
N GLY A 68 5.10 -1.86 1.35
CA GLY A 68 5.01 -0.45 1.65
C GLY A 68 5.59 -0.07 3.00
N PHE A 69 6.13 1.13 3.06
CA PHE A 69 6.71 1.71 4.26
C PHE A 69 5.81 2.80 4.83
N HIS A 70 5.62 2.77 6.13
CA HIS A 70 5.15 3.92 6.87
C HIS A 70 6.35 4.77 7.26
N VAL A 71 6.34 6.03 6.89
CA VAL A 71 7.43 6.97 7.13
C VAL A 71 6.89 8.22 7.84
N GLU A 72 7.75 8.90 8.57
CA GLU A 72 7.38 10.15 9.23
C GLU A 72 7.37 11.32 8.26
N ASP A 73 8.36 11.36 7.36
CA ASP A 73 8.53 12.45 6.39
C ASP A 73 9.03 11.89 5.05
N SER A 74 8.18 11.96 4.06
CA SER A 74 8.51 11.47 2.71
C SER A 74 9.57 12.33 2.01
N ASP A 75 9.75 13.59 2.42
CA ASP A 75 10.78 14.45 1.84
C ASP A 75 12.19 13.97 2.23
N VAL A 76 12.33 13.44 3.44
CA VAL A 76 13.59 12.80 3.88
C VAL A 76 13.91 11.59 3.00
N ILE A 77 12.89 10.78 2.69
CA ILE A 77 13.06 9.62 1.81
C ILE A 77 13.46 10.08 0.40
N ALA A 78 12.81 11.12 -0.12
CA ALA A 78 13.13 11.68 -1.43
C ALA A 78 14.59 12.12 -1.52
N GLU A 79 15.10 12.79 -0.49
CA GLU A 79 16.51 13.22 -0.45
C GLU A 79 17.47 12.02 -0.43
N ARG A 80 17.13 10.98 0.31
CA ARG A 80 17.95 9.75 0.36
C ARG A 80 17.96 9.01 -0.96
N LEU A 81 16.82 8.98 -1.67
CA LEU A 81 16.71 8.36 -2.99
C LEU A 81 17.61 9.05 -4.01
N LYS A 82 17.74 10.37 -3.94
CA LYS A 82 18.66 11.12 -4.82
C LYS A 82 20.11 10.65 -4.69
N GLN A 83 20.53 10.27 -3.49
CA GLN A 83 21.89 9.75 -3.26
C GLN A 83 22.13 8.43 -3.96
N TRP A 84 21.08 7.73 -4.33
CA TRP A 84 21.12 6.48 -5.09
C TRP A 84 20.78 6.66 -6.56
N ASP A 85 20.70 7.90 -7.04
CA ASP A 85 20.29 8.24 -8.41
C ASP A 85 18.92 7.65 -8.78
N ILE A 86 18.03 7.53 -7.81
CA ILE A 86 16.65 7.06 -8.00
C ILE A 86 15.73 8.27 -8.07
N VAL A 87 14.97 8.36 -9.16
CA VAL A 87 13.95 9.39 -9.34
C VAL A 87 12.71 8.98 -8.53
N GLY A 88 12.21 9.90 -7.74
CA GLY A 88 11.01 9.68 -6.94
C GLY A 88 11.16 10.19 -5.52
N PRO A 89 10.21 9.86 -4.64
CA PRO A 89 9.00 9.08 -4.92
C PRO A 89 8.00 9.84 -5.78
N SER A 90 7.17 9.11 -6.52
CA SER A 90 6.11 9.70 -7.35
C SER A 90 4.78 9.66 -6.63
N ASP A 91 3.99 10.73 -6.75
CA ASP A 91 2.67 10.79 -6.16
C ASP A 91 1.71 9.81 -6.83
N ARG A 92 0.86 9.19 -6.02
CA ARG A 92 -0.21 8.31 -6.48
C ARG A 92 -1.52 9.06 -6.48
N PRO A 93 -2.55 8.58 -7.21
CA PRO A 93 -3.87 9.19 -7.17
C PRO A 93 -4.38 9.36 -5.74
N PRO A 94 -5.09 10.47 -5.42
CA PRO A 94 -5.52 10.77 -4.03
C PRO A 94 -6.44 9.72 -3.40
N ASP A 95 -7.10 8.92 -4.22
CA ASP A 95 -7.98 7.84 -3.76
C ASP A 95 -7.24 6.56 -3.38
N ARG A 96 -5.92 6.53 -3.55
CA ARG A 96 -5.08 5.40 -3.16
C ARG A 96 -4.69 5.53 -1.69
N VAL A 97 -5.42 4.83 -0.85
CA VAL A 97 -5.14 4.79 0.58
C VAL A 97 -3.94 3.88 0.83
N TYR A 98 -3.12 4.19 1.80
CA TYR A 98 -1.90 3.46 2.14
C TYR A 98 -0.80 3.51 1.07
N ALA A 99 -1.06 4.12 -0.05
CA ALA A 99 -0.14 4.18 -1.19
C ALA A 99 -0.06 5.61 -1.72
N GLU A 100 0.31 6.54 -0.85
CA GLU A 100 0.35 7.98 -1.17
C GLU A 100 1.40 8.28 -2.22
N GLN A 101 2.54 7.60 -2.13
CA GLN A 101 3.65 7.70 -3.07
C GLN A 101 4.20 6.32 -3.39
N ARG A 102 4.95 6.23 -4.46
CA ARG A 102 5.57 4.98 -4.91
C ARG A 102 6.96 5.23 -5.44
N ALA A 103 7.87 4.30 -5.18
CA ALA A 103 9.21 4.31 -5.74
C ALA A 103 9.67 2.88 -5.99
N THR A 104 10.89 2.73 -6.51
CA THR A 104 11.51 1.44 -6.72
C THR A 104 12.88 1.41 -6.06
N ASP A 105 13.34 0.21 -5.72
CA ASP A 105 14.70 0.00 -5.27
C ASP A 105 15.66 -0.12 -6.48
N PRO A 106 16.99 -0.27 -6.26
CA PRO A 106 17.94 -0.37 -7.36
C PRO A 106 17.72 -1.54 -8.33
N GLU A 107 16.97 -2.56 -7.94
CA GLU A 107 16.66 -3.69 -8.80
C GLU A 107 15.23 -3.63 -9.38
N GLY A 108 14.51 -2.54 -9.13
CA GLY A 108 13.19 -2.32 -9.69
C GLY A 108 12.04 -2.89 -8.87
N ASN A 109 12.28 -3.34 -7.64
CA ASN A 109 11.18 -3.76 -6.77
C ASN A 109 10.37 -2.55 -6.33
N MET A 110 9.05 -2.64 -6.50
CA MET A 110 8.12 -1.57 -6.18
C MET A 110 7.80 -1.51 -4.70
N TYR A 111 7.73 -0.31 -4.13
CA TYR A 111 7.20 -0.11 -2.79
C TYR A 111 6.41 1.19 -2.70
N ASP A 112 5.42 1.17 -1.85
CA ASP A 112 4.62 2.35 -1.52
C ASP A 112 5.21 3.05 -0.30
N ILE A 113 4.96 4.35 -0.22
CA ILE A 113 5.35 5.17 0.93
C ILE A 113 4.11 5.90 1.41
N ALA A 114 3.84 5.84 2.70
CA ALA A 114 2.72 6.52 3.33
C ALA A 114 3.13 7.19 4.63
N GLU A 115 2.82 8.48 4.76
CA GLU A 115 2.98 9.21 6.01
C GLU A 115 1.79 8.98 6.94
N GLY A 116 0.60 8.76 6.37
CA GLY A 116 -0.62 8.50 7.11
C GLY A 116 -0.72 7.13 7.78
N GLY A 117 0.22 6.24 7.47
CA GLY A 117 0.24 4.88 8.01
C GLY A 117 -0.72 3.93 7.31
N PHE A 118 -0.74 2.67 7.77
CA PHE A 118 -1.49 1.58 7.14
C PHE A 118 -2.56 0.98 8.05
N ASP A 119 -2.76 1.55 9.21
CA ASP A 119 -3.74 1.10 10.22
C ASP A 119 -4.84 2.15 10.49
N ARG A 120 -4.85 3.22 9.70
CA ARG A 120 -5.88 4.26 9.83
C ARG A 120 -7.21 3.79 9.25
N ASP A 121 -8.29 4.30 9.83
CA ASP A 121 -9.62 4.18 9.24
C ASP A 121 -9.65 4.89 7.88
N LEU A 122 -10.16 4.22 6.86
CA LEU A 122 -10.29 4.78 5.53
C LEU A 122 -11.26 5.97 5.47
N ALA A 123 -12.17 6.09 6.43
CA ALA A 123 -13.05 7.22 6.56
C ALA A 123 -12.32 8.49 7.04
N THR A 124 -11.13 8.34 7.60
CA THR A 124 -10.33 9.47 8.06
C THR A 124 -9.61 10.11 6.88
N PRO A 125 -9.79 11.41 6.64
CA PRO A 125 -9.09 12.10 5.55
C PRO A 125 -7.58 11.97 5.68
N LYS A 126 -6.89 11.90 4.53
CA LYS A 126 -5.42 12.00 4.51
C LYS A 126 -5.00 13.30 5.18
N LYS A 127 -3.94 13.22 6.00
CA LYS A 127 -3.30 14.45 6.46
C LYS A 127 -2.75 15.19 5.24
N THR A 128 -3.24 16.39 5.02
CA THR A 128 -2.61 17.30 4.08
C THR A 128 -1.35 17.84 4.73
N LYS A 129 -0.22 17.79 4.04
CA LYS A 129 0.95 18.52 4.47
C LYS A 129 0.59 20.00 4.52
N ALA A 130 0.99 20.69 5.60
CA ALA A 130 0.87 22.13 5.65
C ALA A 130 1.57 22.72 4.42
N PRO A 131 0.99 23.75 3.75
CA PRO A 131 1.67 24.40 2.66
C PRO A 131 3.05 24.86 3.15
N VAL A 132 4.07 24.58 2.37
CA VAL A 132 5.38 25.14 2.63
C VAL A 132 5.25 26.64 2.45
N THR A 133 5.17 27.36 3.54
CA THR A 133 5.30 28.82 3.49
C THR A 133 6.75 29.14 3.16
N ALA A 134 6.92 29.65 1.98
CA ALA A 134 8.22 30.15 1.56
C ALA A 134 8.69 31.28 2.50
#